data_e75e8dbb05815ef3aaa9ca0215fd9bb6
#
_entry.id   e75e8dbb05815ef3aaa9ca0215fd9bb6
#
_cell.length_a   1.000
_cell.length_b   1.000
_cell.length_c   1.000
_cell.angle_alpha   90.00
_cell.angle_beta   90.00
_cell.angle_gamma   90.00
#
_symmetry.space_group_name_H-M   'P 1'
#
loop_
_entity.id
_entity.type
_entity.pdbx_description
1 polymer ?
#
loop_
_entity_poly.entity_id
_entity_poly.type
_entity_poly.pdbx_seq_one_letter_code
_entity_poly.pdbx_strand_id
1 'polypeptide(L)'
;MLPRETSDSPLQPDVSTVDKAARKIDRNSGTLSDRSLFWSIFMHPFSSARLHRLIQLGFVLFLFWVAWRLHEYAQGVSGNGAFVPRPAAAEAFLPLSALLGLKRFLLTGQYDPIHPAGLTILLIALCTAILCRRGFCGYLCPVGWLSGLLARLGTRLGVSCRPGRRLEWLLSAPKYVLLAAILYSFVVSMDLPSIEWFLKSPYNLVADIKMLQYFLAPGTLTLGVIVVMVLGSIFLPGFWCRGFCPYGALLGLLSLLSPMAVNRNPASCSGCGRCAAACPSRIPVDERKRLSGPECMGCTECVSACPSRCLDIRFGYGTGALRLPAWGIAAGTLLILLIGYAAAVFTGHWEADLPPQMIRMFLN
;
A
#
# COMPACT_ATOMS: atom_id res chain seq x y z
N MET A 1 -13.07 -44.85 52.79
CA MET A 1 -12.86 -43.46 53.25
C MET A 1 -12.20 -42.72 52.11
N LEU A 2 -12.96 -41.93 51.38
CA LEU A 2 -12.49 -41.06 50.29
C LEU A 2 -12.64 -39.60 50.77
N PRO A 3 -11.67 -38.69 50.52
CA PRO A 3 -11.80 -37.31 50.90
C PRO A 3 -12.65 -36.54 49.91
N ARG A 4 -13.45 -35.62 50.41
CA ARG A 4 -14.33 -34.68 49.66
C ARG A 4 -13.50 -33.67 48.93
N GLU A 5 -13.76 -33.49 47.59
CA GLU A 5 -13.33 -32.36 46.83
C GLU A 5 -14.12 -31.11 47.19
N THR A 6 -13.42 -30.05 47.55
CA THR A 6 -13.96 -28.69 47.74
C THR A 6 -14.02 -27.98 46.40
N SER A 7 -15.22 -27.61 45.98
CA SER A 7 -15.49 -26.79 44.78
C SER A 7 -15.12 -25.34 45.02
N ASP A 8 -13.98 -24.88 44.45
CA ASP A 8 -13.68 -23.46 44.35
C ASP A 8 -14.43 -22.84 43.18
N SER A 9 -15.43 -22.03 43.47
CA SER A 9 -16.11 -21.17 42.50
C SER A 9 -15.25 -19.93 42.17
N PRO A 10 -15.18 -19.46 40.90
CA PRO A 10 -14.39 -18.29 40.55
C PRO A 10 -14.99 -17.02 41.16
N LEU A 11 -14.15 -16.29 41.90
CA LEU A 11 -14.44 -14.99 42.46
C LEU A 11 -14.92 -14.00 41.40
N GLN A 12 -16.19 -13.59 41.48
CA GLN A 12 -16.71 -12.44 40.74
C GLN A 12 -16.02 -11.16 41.25
N PRO A 13 -15.53 -10.27 40.38
CA PRO A 13 -14.94 -9.01 40.82
C PRO A 13 -16.03 -8.14 41.46
N ASP A 14 -15.72 -7.63 42.66
CA ASP A 14 -16.58 -6.77 43.47
C ASP A 14 -16.97 -5.49 42.69
N VAL A 15 -18.27 -5.32 42.44
CA VAL A 15 -18.87 -4.18 41.71
C VAL A 15 -18.48 -2.84 42.36
N SER A 16 -18.17 -2.82 43.67
CA SER A 16 -17.75 -1.62 44.38
C SER A 16 -16.36 -1.11 43.96
N THR A 17 -15.47 -2.00 43.53
CA THR A 17 -14.14 -1.62 43.02
C THR A 17 -14.16 -1.04 41.62
N VAL A 18 -15.08 -1.50 40.77
CA VAL A 18 -15.28 -0.96 39.41
C VAL A 18 -15.85 0.45 39.49
N ASP A 19 -16.81 0.69 40.39
CA ASP A 19 -17.46 2.00 40.57
C ASP A 19 -16.51 3.04 41.21
N LYS A 20 -15.58 2.62 42.09
CA LYS A 20 -14.50 3.48 42.62
C LYS A 20 -13.47 3.86 41.56
N ALA A 21 -13.15 2.94 40.65
CA ALA A 21 -12.26 3.22 39.52
C ALA A 21 -12.88 4.19 38.51
N ALA A 22 -14.19 4.04 38.21
CA ALA A 22 -14.95 4.95 37.35
C ALA A 22 -15.01 6.38 37.92
N ARG A 23 -15.27 6.53 39.22
CA ARG A 23 -15.29 7.86 39.90
C ARG A 23 -13.91 8.51 40.04
N LYS A 24 -12.82 7.72 40.03
CA LYS A 24 -11.47 8.26 40.01
C LYS A 24 -11.04 8.79 38.67
N ILE A 25 -11.63 8.24 37.57
CA ILE A 25 -11.42 8.74 36.20
C ILE A 25 -12.14 10.07 36.00
N ASP A 26 -13.32 10.25 36.56
CA ASP A 26 -14.13 11.48 36.43
C ASP A 26 -13.56 12.68 37.25
N ARG A 27 -12.87 12.45 38.35
CA ARG A 27 -12.21 13.51 39.12
C ARG A 27 -10.89 14.04 38.55
N ASN A 28 -10.29 13.33 37.59
CA ASN A 28 -9.04 13.77 36.95
C ASN A 28 -9.29 14.50 35.59
N SER A 29 -10.56 14.80 35.24
CA SER A 29 -10.95 15.62 34.07
C SER A 29 -10.95 17.13 34.37
N GLY A 30 -10.32 17.54 35.45
CA GLY A 30 -10.08 18.93 35.78
C GLY A 30 -9.04 19.57 34.84
N THR A 31 -9.48 20.57 34.08
CA THR A 31 -8.70 21.49 33.23
C THR A 31 -7.96 20.85 32.06
N LEU A 32 -8.71 20.47 31.02
CA LEU A 32 -8.19 20.35 29.67
C LEU A 32 -7.72 21.76 29.27
N SER A 33 -6.40 21.96 29.16
CA SER A 33 -5.87 23.20 28.61
C SER A 33 -6.44 23.42 27.20
N ASP A 34 -6.69 24.66 26.83
CA ASP A 34 -7.25 25.08 25.50
C ASP A 34 -6.49 24.43 24.31
N ARG A 35 -5.21 24.14 24.50
CA ARG A 35 -4.37 23.38 23.56
C ARG A 35 -4.85 21.94 23.34
N SER A 36 -5.36 21.23 24.36
CA SER A 36 -5.83 19.85 24.23
C SER A 36 -7.17 19.79 23.51
N LEU A 37 -8.03 20.79 23.67
CA LEU A 37 -9.31 20.89 22.96
C LEU A 37 -9.09 21.20 21.48
N PHE A 38 -8.20 22.15 21.14
CA PHE A 38 -7.80 22.46 19.77
C PHE A 38 -7.24 21.22 19.05
N TRP A 39 -6.33 20.48 19.69
CA TRP A 39 -5.78 19.23 19.17
C TRP A 39 -6.86 18.15 19.01
N SER A 40 -7.81 18.03 19.92
CA SER A 40 -8.87 17.03 19.81
C SER A 40 -9.86 17.33 18.67
N ILE A 41 -10.18 18.60 18.44
CA ILE A 41 -11.06 19.05 17.34
C ILE A 41 -10.37 18.90 15.99
N PHE A 42 -9.08 19.26 15.88
CA PHE A 42 -8.33 19.18 14.62
C PHE A 42 -7.91 17.73 14.28
N MET A 43 -7.77 16.85 15.27
CA MET A 43 -7.38 15.46 15.07
C MET A 43 -8.54 14.52 14.64
N HIS A 44 -9.82 14.95 14.75
CA HIS A 44 -10.97 14.05 14.55
C HIS A 44 -12.10 14.53 13.63
N PRO A 45 -11.96 15.51 12.71
CA PRO A 45 -13.09 15.94 11.88
C PRO A 45 -13.51 14.90 10.84
N PHE A 46 -12.58 14.03 10.40
CA PHE A 46 -12.85 12.92 9.49
C PHE A 46 -12.38 11.61 10.09
N SER A 47 -13.24 10.59 10.08
CA SER A 47 -12.78 9.22 10.34
C SER A 47 -11.68 8.90 9.32
N SER A 48 -10.44 8.66 9.78
CA SER A 48 -9.30 8.38 8.90
C SER A 48 -9.57 7.23 7.93
N ALA A 49 -10.46 6.30 8.31
CA ALA A 49 -10.95 5.25 7.44
C ALA A 49 -11.81 5.75 6.27
N ARG A 50 -12.60 6.82 6.45
CA ARG A 50 -13.37 7.42 5.33
C ARG A 50 -12.42 8.14 4.38
N LEU A 51 -11.50 8.93 4.90
CA LEU A 51 -10.47 9.61 4.09
C LEU A 51 -9.65 8.60 3.29
N HIS A 52 -9.20 7.50 3.92
CA HIS A 52 -8.49 6.42 3.26
C HIS A 52 -9.26 5.87 2.05
N ARG A 53 -10.56 5.54 2.23
CA ARG A 53 -11.41 5.02 1.16
C ARG A 53 -11.67 6.03 0.05
N LEU A 54 -11.85 7.31 0.39
CA LEU A 54 -12.05 8.39 -0.59
C LEU A 54 -10.81 8.58 -1.46
N ILE A 55 -9.62 8.59 -0.87
CA ILE A 55 -8.35 8.69 -1.62
C ILE A 55 -8.21 7.48 -2.54
N GLN A 56 -8.42 6.25 -2.03
CA GLN A 56 -8.34 5.04 -2.85
C GLN A 56 -9.33 5.07 -4.02
N LEU A 57 -10.59 5.45 -3.76
CA LEU A 57 -11.61 5.55 -4.81
C LEU A 57 -11.23 6.61 -5.85
N GLY A 58 -10.77 7.79 -5.42
CA GLY A 58 -10.29 8.83 -6.31
C GLY A 58 -9.17 8.36 -7.23
N PHE A 59 -8.18 7.64 -6.68
CA PHE A 59 -7.10 7.07 -7.49
C PHE A 59 -7.57 5.96 -8.43
N VAL A 60 -8.49 5.11 -8.01
CA VAL A 60 -9.08 4.08 -8.89
C VAL A 60 -9.80 4.74 -10.05
N LEU A 61 -10.62 5.77 -9.81
CA LEU A 61 -11.30 6.51 -10.87
C LEU A 61 -10.30 7.23 -11.80
N PHE A 62 -9.24 7.82 -11.25
CA PHE A 62 -8.16 8.41 -12.02
C PHE A 62 -7.48 7.37 -12.92
N LEU A 63 -7.19 6.17 -12.42
CA LEU A 63 -6.58 5.11 -13.21
C LEU A 63 -7.50 4.55 -14.29
N PHE A 64 -8.82 4.49 -14.06
CA PHE A 64 -9.80 4.19 -15.11
C PHE A 64 -9.78 5.25 -16.21
N TRP A 65 -9.71 6.53 -15.83
CA TRP A 65 -9.56 7.61 -16.80
C TRP A 65 -8.25 7.49 -17.59
N VAL A 66 -7.11 7.18 -16.95
CA VAL A 66 -5.83 6.93 -17.62
C VAL A 66 -5.91 5.76 -18.58
N ALA A 67 -6.56 4.64 -18.18
CA ALA A 67 -6.75 3.48 -19.07
C ALA A 67 -7.63 3.82 -20.29
N TRP A 68 -8.69 4.62 -20.09
CA TRP A 68 -9.51 5.14 -21.17
C TRP A 68 -8.68 5.98 -22.14
N ARG A 69 -7.90 6.95 -21.63
CA ARG A 69 -7.03 7.81 -22.48
C ARG A 69 -5.96 7.00 -23.22
N LEU A 70 -5.42 5.96 -22.57
CA LEU A 70 -4.47 5.04 -23.22
C LEU A 70 -5.14 4.22 -24.33
N HIS A 71 -6.40 3.83 -24.15
CA HIS A 71 -7.18 3.15 -25.20
C HIS A 71 -7.42 4.08 -26.41
N GLU A 72 -7.85 5.32 -26.18
CA GLU A 72 -8.01 6.33 -27.24
C GLU A 72 -6.68 6.57 -27.97
N TYR A 73 -5.57 6.69 -27.23
CA TYR A 73 -4.24 6.82 -27.82
C TYR A 73 -3.88 5.62 -28.71
N ALA A 74 -4.11 4.40 -28.25
CA ALA A 74 -3.84 3.18 -29.01
C ALA A 74 -4.67 3.13 -30.30
N GLN A 75 -5.94 3.54 -30.26
CA GLN A 75 -6.82 3.67 -31.42
C GLN A 75 -6.30 4.72 -32.41
N GLY A 76 -5.91 5.90 -31.92
CA GLY A 76 -5.39 6.98 -32.76
C GLY A 76 -4.07 6.59 -33.46
N VAL A 77 -3.16 5.93 -32.76
CA VAL A 77 -1.90 5.44 -33.34
C VAL A 77 -2.15 4.34 -34.36
N SER A 78 -3.14 3.47 -34.16
CA SER A 78 -3.53 2.42 -35.12
C SER A 78 -4.29 2.97 -36.39
N GLY A 79 -4.62 4.27 -36.38
CA GLY A 79 -5.36 4.91 -37.48
C GLY A 79 -6.87 4.76 -37.40
N ASN A 80 -7.42 4.23 -36.32
CA ASN A 80 -8.85 3.99 -36.11
C ASN A 80 -9.55 5.11 -35.31
N GLY A 81 -8.86 6.24 -35.02
CA GLY A 81 -9.41 7.33 -34.25
C GLY A 81 -8.60 8.63 -34.32
N ALA A 82 -9.06 9.67 -33.63
CA ALA A 82 -8.33 10.92 -33.51
C ALA A 82 -7.04 10.73 -32.69
N PHE A 83 -5.97 11.41 -33.08
CA PHE A 83 -4.73 11.38 -32.30
C PHE A 83 -4.89 12.09 -30.96
N VAL A 84 -4.54 11.39 -29.90
CA VAL A 84 -4.57 11.87 -28.51
C VAL A 84 -3.17 11.69 -27.94
N PRO A 85 -2.65 12.62 -27.10
CA PRO A 85 -1.35 12.45 -26.48
C PRO A 85 -1.34 11.24 -25.52
N ARG A 86 -0.18 10.57 -25.46
CA ARG A 86 0.05 9.42 -24.58
C ARG A 86 -0.08 9.82 -23.11
N PRO A 87 -0.89 9.13 -22.30
CA PRO A 87 -0.99 9.43 -20.88
C PRO A 87 0.23 8.89 -20.13
N ALA A 88 1.16 9.76 -19.72
CA ALA A 88 2.40 9.38 -19.03
C ALA A 88 2.15 8.56 -17.74
N ALA A 89 1.05 8.79 -17.03
CA ALA A 89 0.69 8.03 -15.84
C ALA A 89 0.47 6.52 -16.09
N ALA A 90 0.25 6.08 -17.34
CA ALA A 90 0.15 4.67 -17.71
C ALA A 90 1.45 3.89 -17.44
N GLU A 91 2.60 4.57 -17.44
CA GLU A 91 3.90 3.98 -17.16
C GLU A 91 4.04 3.47 -15.71
N ALA A 92 3.13 3.86 -14.80
CA ALA A 92 3.04 3.31 -13.45
C ALA A 92 2.92 1.77 -13.41
N PHE A 93 2.42 1.18 -14.49
CA PHE A 93 2.24 -0.26 -14.61
C PHE A 93 3.44 -0.99 -15.22
N LEU A 94 4.56 -0.29 -15.47
CA LEU A 94 5.80 -0.84 -16.02
C LEU A 94 6.94 -0.89 -14.96
N PRO A 95 6.76 -1.58 -13.82
CA PRO A 95 7.74 -1.54 -12.72
C PRO A 95 9.09 -2.15 -13.08
N LEU A 96 9.15 -3.09 -14.03
CA LEU A 96 10.41 -3.71 -14.48
C LEU A 96 11.23 -2.75 -15.33
N SER A 97 10.59 -2.05 -16.27
CA SER A 97 11.23 -1.00 -17.06
C SER A 97 11.74 0.13 -16.16
N ALA A 98 10.90 0.57 -15.20
CA ALA A 98 11.30 1.57 -14.21
C ALA A 98 12.49 1.14 -13.34
N LEU A 99 12.60 -0.15 -12.98
CA LEU A 99 13.74 -0.68 -12.23
C LEU A 99 15.04 -0.65 -13.05
N LEU A 100 14.97 -0.99 -14.34
CA LEU A 100 16.10 -0.88 -15.25
C LEU A 100 16.49 0.57 -15.51
N GLY A 101 15.51 1.45 -15.69
CA GLY A 101 15.70 2.90 -15.76
C GLY A 101 16.39 3.45 -14.51
N LEU A 102 16.00 2.98 -13.32
CA LEU A 102 16.67 3.34 -12.07
C LEU A 102 18.13 2.90 -12.05
N LYS A 103 18.42 1.65 -12.45
CA LYS A 103 19.81 1.17 -12.52
C LYS A 103 20.64 1.98 -13.52
N ARG A 104 20.08 2.26 -14.72
CA ARG A 104 20.74 3.15 -15.70
C ARG A 104 21.02 4.53 -15.12
N PHE A 105 20.02 5.13 -14.47
CA PHE A 105 20.17 6.45 -13.83
C PHE A 105 21.28 6.47 -12.76
N LEU A 106 21.35 5.44 -11.92
CA LEU A 106 22.39 5.35 -10.88
C LEU A 106 23.80 5.14 -11.46
N LEU A 107 23.94 4.49 -12.61
CA LEU A 107 25.23 4.22 -13.25
C LEU A 107 25.70 5.38 -14.14
N THR A 108 24.80 6.08 -14.82
CA THR A 108 25.14 7.06 -15.86
C THR A 108 24.74 8.48 -15.50
N GLY A 109 23.89 8.68 -14.49
CA GLY A 109 23.25 9.97 -14.20
C GLY A 109 22.18 10.40 -15.20
N GLN A 110 21.91 9.59 -16.24
CA GLN A 110 20.95 9.93 -17.29
C GLN A 110 19.58 9.33 -16.98
N TYR A 111 18.53 10.15 -17.09
CA TYR A 111 17.15 9.72 -16.90
C TYR A 111 16.68 8.82 -18.05
N ASP A 112 15.63 8.00 -17.80
CA ASP A 112 15.06 7.14 -18.84
C ASP A 112 14.37 7.99 -19.91
N PRO A 113 14.77 7.93 -21.19
CA PRO A 113 14.18 8.73 -22.27
C PRO A 113 12.87 8.13 -22.78
N ILE A 114 12.61 6.85 -22.53
CA ILE A 114 11.47 6.11 -23.09
C ILE A 114 10.28 6.11 -22.11
N HIS A 115 10.57 5.87 -20.82
CA HIS A 115 9.57 5.80 -19.76
C HIS A 115 9.95 6.69 -18.57
N PRO A 116 10.06 8.02 -18.76
CA PRO A 116 10.50 8.92 -17.69
C PRO A 116 9.50 8.95 -16.52
N ALA A 117 8.20 8.94 -16.81
CA ALA A 117 7.18 8.91 -15.76
C ALA A 117 7.23 7.61 -14.94
N GLY A 118 7.54 6.48 -15.58
CA GLY A 118 7.70 5.19 -14.90
C GLY A 118 8.79 5.23 -13.85
N LEU A 119 9.98 5.76 -14.18
CA LEU A 119 11.08 5.97 -13.24
C LEU A 119 10.69 6.94 -12.12
N THR A 120 10.04 8.06 -12.45
CA THR A 120 9.56 9.04 -11.47
C THR A 120 8.59 8.40 -10.47
N ILE A 121 7.60 7.63 -10.95
CA ILE A 121 6.60 6.97 -10.10
C ILE A 121 7.27 5.91 -9.22
N LEU A 122 8.25 5.18 -9.73
CA LEU A 122 9.04 4.26 -8.92
C LEU A 122 9.77 5.00 -7.79
N LEU A 123 10.44 6.11 -8.08
CA LEU A 123 11.14 6.93 -7.06
C LEU A 123 10.16 7.46 -6.01
N ILE A 124 9.00 7.96 -6.42
CA ILE A 124 7.91 8.38 -5.51
C ILE A 124 7.48 7.22 -4.60
N ALA A 125 7.30 6.01 -5.14
CA ALA A 125 6.90 4.85 -4.36
C ALA A 125 7.98 4.41 -3.36
N LEU A 126 9.26 4.45 -3.76
CA LEU A 126 10.40 4.16 -2.86
C LEU A 126 10.49 5.19 -1.74
N CYS A 127 10.43 6.50 -2.06
CA CYS A 127 10.41 7.57 -1.07
C CYS A 127 9.22 7.44 -0.11
N THR A 128 8.03 7.14 -0.64
CA THR A 128 6.84 6.91 0.18
C THR A 128 7.03 5.72 1.12
N ALA A 129 7.66 4.63 0.65
CA ALA A 129 7.93 3.46 1.48
C ALA A 129 8.89 3.78 2.63
N ILE A 130 9.93 4.56 2.36
CA ILE A 130 10.94 4.96 3.36
C ILE A 130 10.35 5.95 4.38
N LEU A 131 9.52 6.91 3.98
CA LEU A 131 9.03 7.97 4.87
C LEU A 131 7.68 7.63 5.49
N CYS A 132 6.71 7.16 4.70
CA CYS A 132 5.29 7.00 5.05
C CYS A 132 4.85 5.52 5.11
N ARG A 133 5.75 4.60 5.41
CA ARG A 133 5.46 3.16 5.35
C ARG A 133 5.09 2.75 3.93
N ARG A 134 4.33 1.68 3.76
CA ARG A 134 3.79 1.28 2.45
C ARG A 134 2.59 2.12 2.02
N GLY A 135 2.66 3.46 2.24
CA GLY A 135 1.55 4.36 1.90
C GLY A 135 1.14 4.29 0.43
N PHE A 136 2.09 4.11 -0.48
CA PHE A 136 1.78 3.87 -1.90
C PHE A 136 0.83 2.68 -2.09
N CYS A 137 1.12 1.53 -1.47
CA CYS A 137 0.24 0.35 -1.55
C CYS A 137 -1.11 0.57 -0.85
N GLY A 138 -1.11 1.36 0.24
CA GLY A 138 -2.30 1.61 1.03
C GLY A 138 -3.27 2.60 0.39
N TYR A 139 -2.77 3.64 -0.31
CA TYR A 139 -3.60 4.75 -0.79
C TYR A 139 -3.71 4.86 -2.30
N LEU A 140 -2.65 4.51 -3.05
CA LEU A 140 -2.55 4.77 -4.49
C LEU A 140 -2.74 3.51 -5.34
N CYS A 141 -2.38 2.33 -4.83
CA CYS A 141 -2.37 1.10 -5.62
C CYS A 141 -3.80 0.53 -5.83
N PRO A 142 -4.27 0.37 -7.09
CA PRO A 142 -5.60 -0.17 -7.38
C PRO A 142 -5.73 -1.65 -6.98
N VAL A 143 -4.64 -2.41 -7.10
CA VAL A 143 -4.62 -3.83 -6.68
C VAL A 143 -4.77 -3.95 -5.16
N GLY A 144 -4.19 -3.02 -4.38
CA GLY A 144 -4.38 -2.94 -2.94
C GLY A 144 -5.84 -2.65 -2.57
N TRP A 145 -6.50 -1.74 -3.28
CA TRP A 145 -7.92 -1.45 -3.11
C TRP A 145 -8.81 -2.66 -3.43
N LEU A 146 -8.61 -3.29 -4.60
CA LEU A 146 -9.36 -4.48 -5.02
C LEU A 146 -9.20 -5.63 -4.03
N SER A 147 -7.96 -5.92 -3.63
CA SER A 147 -7.65 -6.95 -2.63
C SER A 147 -8.36 -6.68 -1.29
N GLY A 148 -8.40 -5.42 -0.85
CA GLY A 148 -9.15 -5.01 0.35
C GLY A 148 -10.67 -5.18 0.21
N LEU A 149 -11.22 -4.93 -0.98
CA LEU A 149 -12.64 -5.14 -1.29
C LEU A 149 -13.01 -6.62 -1.25
N LEU A 150 -12.22 -7.47 -1.92
CA LEU A 150 -12.40 -8.93 -1.95
C LEU A 150 -12.28 -9.55 -0.55
N ALA A 151 -11.32 -9.08 0.25
CA ALA A 151 -11.18 -9.52 1.64
C ALA A 151 -12.39 -9.18 2.51
N ARG A 152 -13.00 -8.00 2.31
CA ARG A 152 -14.26 -7.62 3.00
C ARG A 152 -15.42 -8.50 2.56
N LEU A 153 -15.50 -8.80 1.25
CA LEU A 153 -16.52 -9.71 0.70
C LEU A 153 -16.36 -11.10 1.32
N GLY A 154 -15.15 -11.68 1.33
CA GLY A 154 -14.89 -12.98 1.94
C GLY A 154 -15.25 -13.03 3.44
N THR A 155 -15.01 -11.92 4.16
CA THR A 155 -15.38 -11.81 5.58
C THR A 155 -16.92 -11.75 5.77
N ARG A 156 -17.64 -11.04 4.90
CA ARG A 156 -19.11 -10.95 4.93
C ARG A 156 -19.77 -12.29 4.59
N LEU A 157 -19.19 -13.04 3.65
CA LEU A 157 -19.66 -14.36 3.25
C LEU A 157 -19.28 -15.48 4.26
N GLY A 158 -18.48 -15.16 5.28
CA GLY A 158 -18.03 -16.13 6.27
C GLY A 158 -16.99 -17.14 5.77
N VAL A 159 -16.45 -16.97 4.53
CA VAL A 159 -15.51 -17.92 3.90
C VAL A 159 -14.04 -17.53 4.10
N SER A 160 -13.78 -16.39 4.74
CA SER A 160 -12.42 -15.87 4.97
C SER A 160 -11.66 -16.74 5.97
N CYS A 161 -10.62 -17.43 5.51
CA CYS A 161 -9.73 -18.23 6.34
C CYS A 161 -8.69 -17.35 7.06
N ARG A 162 -8.34 -17.76 8.28
CA ARG A 162 -7.23 -17.17 9.06
C ARG A 162 -6.14 -18.23 9.21
N PRO A 163 -5.16 -18.26 8.31
CA PRO A 163 -4.06 -19.22 8.41
C PRO A 163 -3.26 -18.95 9.69
N GLY A 164 -2.78 -20.02 10.30
CA GLY A 164 -1.89 -19.90 11.47
C GLY A 164 -0.57 -19.24 11.08
N ARG A 165 0.13 -18.69 12.06
CA ARG A 165 1.35 -17.88 11.88
C ARG A 165 2.43 -18.57 11.00
N ARG A 166 2.60 -19.90 11.12
CA ARG A 166 3.55 -20.65 10.27
C ARG A 166 3.13 -20.67 8.81
N LEU A 167 1.84 -20.88 8.53
CA LEU A 167 1.30 -20.90 7.18
C LEU A 167 1.32 -19.50 6.56
N GLU A 168 1.09 -18.45 7.34
CA GLU A 168 1.25 -17.05 6.87
C GLU A 168 2.68 -16.75 6.42
N TRP A 169 3.67 -17.25 7.13
CA TRP A 169 5.08 -17.13 6.76
C TRP A 169 5.37 -17.84 5.43
N LEU A 170 4.90 -19.08 5.30
CA LEU A 170 5.06 -19.88 4.08
C LEU A 170 4.37 -19.22 2.87
N LEU A 171 3.14 -18.71 3.06
CA LEU A 171 2.40 -18.00 2.02
C LEU A 171 3.03 -16.65 1.62
N SER A 172 3.83 -16.03 2.47
CA SER A 172 4.53 -14.79 2.15
C SER A 172 5.94 -15.01 1.55
N ALA A 173 6.49 -16.21 1.62
CA ALA A 173 7.82 -16.52 1.06
C ALA A 173 7.92 -16.32 -0.46
N PRO A 174 6.93 -16.69 -1.30
CA PRO A 174 7.04 -16.59 -2.75
C PRO A 174 7.32 -15.16 -3.23
N LYS A 175 6.75 -14.12 -2.61
CA LYS A 175 7.00 -12.73 -3.01
C LYS A 175 8.47 -12.31 -2.84
N TYR A 176 9.15 -12.82 -1.80
CA TYR A 176 10.56 -12.52 -1.56
C TYR A 176 11.46 -13.31 -2.50
N VAL A 177 11.09 -14.56 -2.82
CA VAL A 177 11.79 -15.34 -3.85
C VAL A 177 11.67 -14.67 -5.22
N LEU A 178 10.46 -14.23 -5.59
CA LEU A 178 10.23 -13.48 -6.83
C LEU A 178 11.02 -12.16 -6.84
N LEU A 179 11.02 -11.42 -5.73
CA LEU A 179 11.81 -10.20 -5.62
C LEU A 179 13.30 -10.48 -5.79
N ALA A 180 13.83 -11.50 -5.11
CA ALA A 180 15.24 -11.89 -5.23
C ALA A 180 15.59 -12.31 -6.65
N ALA A 181 14.74 -13.09 -7.32
CA ALA A 181 14.92 -13.50 -8.71
C ALA A 181 14.93 -12.28 -9.66
N ILE A 182 13.99 -11.33 -9.49
CA ILE A 182 13.93 -10.10 -10.28
C ILE A 182 15.18 -9.25 -10.03
N LEU A 183 15.56 -9.01 -8.78
CA LEU A 183 16.76 -8.22 -8.47
C LEU A 183 18.01 -8.88 -9.02
N TYR A 184 18.15 -10.19 -8.90
CA TYR A 184 19.26 -10.91 -9.48
C TYR A 184 19.31 -10.79 -11.00
N SER A 185 18.19 -11.07 -11.69
CA SER A 185 18.12 -11.05 -13.15
C SER A 185 18.33 -9.65 -13.74
N PHE A 186 17.69 -8.62 -13.17
CA PHE A 186 17.70 -7.28 -13.74
C PHE A 186 18.78 -6.38 -13.16
N VAL A 187 19.08 -6.49 -11.85
CA VAL A 187 20.04 -5.60 -11.21
C VAL A 187 21.45 -6.20 -11.21
N VAL A 188 21.61 -7.52 -11.06
CA VAL A 188 22.93 -8.14 -10.97
C VAL A 188 23.41 -8.61 -12.35
N SER A 189 22.62 -9.40 -13.10
CA SER A 189 23.08 -10.06 -14.32
C SER A 189 23.08 -9.20 -15.58
N MET A 190 22.24 -8.13 -15.65
CA MET A 190 22.24 -7.25 -16.83
C MET A 190 23.33 -6.19 -16.70
N ASP A 191 24.19 -6.07 -17.70
CA ASP A 191 25.15 -4.98 -17.87
C ASP A 191 24.49 -3.74 -18.52
N LEU A 192 25.21 -2.61 -18.55
CA LEU A 192 24.68 -1.35 -19.08
C LEU A 192 24.27 -1.44 -20.56
N PRO A 193 25.07 -2.05 -21.48
CA PRO A 193 24.64 -2.22 -22.86
C PRO A 193 23.35 -3.02 -23.00
N SER A 194 23.18 -4.09 -22.25
CA SER A 194 21.95 -4.92 -22.24
C SER A 194 20.74 -4.14 -21.76
N ILE A 195 20.92 -3.29 -20.73
CA ILE A 195 19.85 -2.41 -20.23
C ILE A 195 19.45 -1.40 -21.29
N GLU A 196 20.40 -0.74 -21.94
CA GLU A 196 20.10 0.24 -23.00
C GLU A 196 19.41 -0.41 -24.21
N TRP A 197 19.86 -1.61 -24.58
CA TRP A 197 19.21 -2.38 -25.64
C TRP A 197 17.75 -2.73 -25.28
N PHE A 198 17.51 -3.19 -24.04
CA PHE A 198 16.15 -3.51 -23.56
C PHE A 198 15.27 -2.27 -23.53
N LEU A 199 15.74 -1.16 -22.94
CA LEU A 199 14.95 0.08 -22.83
C LEU A 199 14.54 0.61 -24.21
N LYS A 200 15.40 0.50 -25.21
CA LYS A 200 15.14 0.91 -26.60
C LYS A 200 14.46 -0.16 -27.44
N SER A 201 14.17 -1.35 -26.88
CA SER A 201 13.55 -2.45 -27.61
C SER A 201 12.14 -2.09 -28.08
N PRO A 202 11.70 -2.60 -29.25
CA PRO A 202 10.34 -2.41 -29.76
C PRO A 202 9.27 -2.82 -28.75
N TYR A 203 9.53 -3.90 -28.01
CA TYR A 203 8.62 -4.39 -27.00
C TYR A 203 8.43 -3.38 -25.86
N ASN A 204 9.52 -2.78 -25.36
CA ASN A 204 9.45 -1.80 -24.27
C ASN A 204 8.75 -0.51 -24.70
N LEU A 205 8.95 -0.07 -25.94
CA LEU A 205 8.32 1.13 -26.50
C LEU A 205 6.78 1.09 -26.50
N VAL A 206 6.20 -0.09 -26.71
CA VAL A 206 4.75 -0.31 -26.76
C VAL A 206 4.21 -1.11 -25.58
N ALA A 207 4.99 -1.28 -24.54
CA ALA A 207 4.67 -2.17 -23.42
C ALA A 207 3.39 -1.77 -22.67
N ASP A 208 3.11 -0.48 -22.53
CA ASP A 208 1.88 0.05 -21.93
C ASP A 208 0.63 -0.31 -22.75
N ILE A 209 0.69 -0.16 -24.08
CA ILE A 209 -0.41 -0.52 -25.00
C ILE A 209 -0.62 -2.05 -24.99
N LYS A 210 0.46 -2.83 -25.09
CA LYS A 210 0.38 -4.30 -25.03
C LYS A 210 -0.21 -4.77 -23.69
N MET A 211 0.15 -4.13 -22.61
CA MET A 211 -0.42 -4.44 -21.30
C MET A 211 -1.91 -4.11 -21.24
N LEU A 212 -2.36 -2.98 -21.80
CA LEU A 212 -3.78 -2.65 -21.88
C LEU A 212 -4.52 -3.71 -22.73
N GLN A 213 -3.99 -4.08 -23.88
CA GLN A 213 -4.57 -5.12 -24.76
C GLN A 213 -4.68 -6.47 -24.03
N TYR A 214 -3.68 -6.83 -23.22
CA TYR A 214 -3.70 -8.05 -22.40
C TYR A 214 -4.86 -8.10 -21.41
N PHE A 215 -5.30 -6.95 -20.89
CA PHE A 215 -6.47 -6.86 -20.01
C PHE A 215 -7.79 -6.75 -20.77
N LEU A 216 -7.81 -6.13 -21.95
CA LEU A 216 -9.01 -6.00 -22.77
C LEU A 216 -9.39 -7.30 -23.50
N ALA A 217 -8.40 -8.07 -23.91
CA ALA A 217 -8.57 -9.36 -24.58
C ALA A 217 -7.76 -10.46 -23.90
N PRO A 218 -8.15 -10.87 -22.67
CA PRO A 218 -7.38 -11.84 -21.88
C PRO A 218 -7.44 -13.23 -22.52
N GLY A 219 -6.27 -13.84 -22.75
CA GLY A 219 -6.18 -15.24 -23.12
C GLY A 219 -6.65 -16.17 -21.99
N THR A 220 -6.87 -17.44 -22.31
CA THR A 220 -7.38 -18.44 -21.35
C THR A 220 -6.49 -18.58 -20.10
N LEU A 221 -5.17 -18.55 -20.26
CA LEU A 221 -4.22 -18.58 -19.15
C LEU A 221 -4.37 -17.35 -18.25
N THR A 222 -4.46 -16.16 -18.83
CA THR A 222 -4.65 -14.90 -18.12
C THR A 222 -5.93 -14.92 -17.30
N LEU A 223 -7.03 -15.35 -17.94
CA LEU A 223 -8.32 -15.47 -17.25
C LEU A 223 -8.22 -16.43 -16.07
N GLY A 224 -7.56 -17.59 -16.25
CA GLY A 224 -7.31 -18.54 -15.18
C GLY A 224 -6.53 -17.93 -14.01
N VAL A 225 -5.46 -17.18 -14.29
CA VAL A 225 -4.67 -16.48 -13.25
C VAL A 225 -5.54 -15.42 -12.54
N ILE A 226 -6.32 -14.63 -13.27
CA ILE A 226 -7.22 -13.63 -12.66
C ILE A 226 -8.23 -14.31 -11.74
N VAL A 227 -8.87 -15.40 -12.17
CA VAL A 227 -9.83 -16.15 -11.36
C VAL A 227 -9.16 -16.68 -10.08
N VAL A 228 -7.98 -17.28 -10.18
CA VAL A 228 -7.22 -17.77 -9.01
C VAL A 228 -6.89 -16.62 -8.06
N MET A 229 -6.49 -15.45 -8.57
CA MET A 229 -6.17 -14.27 -7.76
C MET A 229 -7.40 -13.71 -7.06
N VAL A 230 -8.54 -13.64 -7.73
CA VAL A 230 -9.80 -13.17 -7.17
C VAL A 230 -10.30 -14.13 -6.08
N LEU A 231 -10.40 -15.42 -6.41
CA LEU A 231 -10.84 -16.44 -5.44
C LEU A 231 -9.87 -16.52 -4.26
N GLY A 232 -8.57 -16.57 -4.53
CA GLY A 232 -7.54 -16.55 -3.48
C GLY A 232 -7.66 -15.35 -2.54
N SER A 233 -7.99 -14.15 -3.07
CA SER A 233 -8.16 -12.94 -2.27
C SER A 233 -9.45 -12.90 -1.46
N ILE A 234 -10.49 -13.65 -1.86
CA ILE A 234 -11.73 -13.84 -1.08
C ILE A 234 -11.48 -14.76 0.12
N PHE A 235 -10.79 -15.89 -0.08
CA PHE A 235 -10.48 -16.85 0.98
C PHE A 235 -9.35 -16.37 1.90
N LEU A 236 -8.30 -15.80 1.33
CA LEU A 236 -7.08 -15.36 2.03
C LEU A 236 -6.90 -13.85 1.84
N PRO A 237 -7.26 -13.02 2.83
CA PRO A 237 -7.11 -11.56 2.72
C PRO A 237 -5.70 -11.13 2.33
N GLY A 238 -5.61 -10.38 1.24
CA GLY A 238 -4.34 -9.92 0.71
C GLY A 238 -3.53 -10.98 -0.03
N PHE A 239 -4.15 -12.03 -0.54
CA PHE A 239 -3.49 -13.17 -1.21
C PHE A 239 -2.41 -12.74 -2.20
N TRP A 240 -2.75 -11.86 -3.14
CA TRP A 240 -1.78 -11.31 -4.10
C TRP A 240 -0.71 -10.44 -3.40
N CYS A 241 -1.14 -9.43 -2.64
CA CYS A 241 -0.24 -8.42 -2.07
C CYS A 241 0.71 -8.99 -1.01
N ARG A 242 0.28 -10.03 -0.28
CA ARG A 242 1.07 -10.67 0.77
C ARG A 242 1.89 -11.85 0.26
N GLY A 243 1.38 -12.59 -0.75
CA GLY A 243 1.96 -13.83 -1.22
C GLY A 243 2.86 -13.69 -2.44
N PHE A 244 2.46 -12.88 -3.42
CA PHE A 244 3.07 -12.93 -4.75
C PHE A 244 3.61 -11.59 -5.26
N CYS A 245 3.19 -10.45 -4.73
CA CYS A 245 3.60 -9.15 -5.26
C CYS A 245 5.06 -8.81 -4.90
N PRO A 246 6.03 -8.88 -5.84
CA PRO A 246 7.44 -8.55 -5.58
C PRO A 246 7.63 -7.06 -5.30
N TYR A 247 6.84 -6.20 -5.97
CA TYR A 247 6.82 -4.77 -5.71
C TYR A 247 6.39 -4.47 -4.27
N GLY A 248 5.36 -5.17 -3.78
CA GLY A 248 4.94 -5.10 -2.39
C GLY A 248 5.99 -5.63 -1.40
N ALA A 249 6.81 -6.60 -1.80
CA ALA A 249 7.94 -7.08 -1.00
C ALA A 249 9.04 -6.01 -0.90
N LEU A 250 9.42 -5.39 -2.03
CA LEU A 250 10.41 -4.31 -2.09
C LEU A 250 10.02 -3.13 -1.20
N LEU A 251 8.80 -2.60 -1.40
CA LEU A 251 8.30 -1.49 -0.58
C LEU A 251 8.15 -1.89 0.90
N GLY A 252 7.83 -3.16 1.16
CA GLY A 252 7.76 -3.71 2.52
C GLY A 252 9.11 -3.68 3.23
N LEU A 253 10.17 -4.13 2.57
CA LEU A 253 11.54 -4.09 3.10
C LEU A 253 11.99 -2.65 3.37
N LEU A 254 11.80 -1.76 2.40
CA LEU A 254 12.15 -0.34 2.56
C LEU A 254 11.35 0.33 3.68
N SER A 255 10.11 -0.08 3.91
CA SER A 255 9.28 0.45 4.98
C SER A 255 9.80 0.13 6.39
N LEU A 256 10.74 -0.79 6.54
CA LEU A 256 11.42 -1.03 7.83
C LEU A 256 12.26 0.19 8.26
N LEU A 257 12.74 0.99 7.31
CA LEU A 257 13.48 2.23 7.54
C LEU A 257 12.57 3.41 7.89
N SER A 258 11.23 3.23 7.75
CA SER A 258 10.29 4.33 7.94
C SER A 258 10.26 4.83 9.38
N PRO A 259 10.43 6.14 9.61
CA PRO A 259 10.26 6.74 10.93
C PRO A 259 8.80 6.72 11.39
N MET A 260 7.84 6.68 10.46
CA MET A 260 6.41 6.62 10.79
C MET A 260 6.00 5.22 11.22
N ALA A 261 5.25 5.13 12.33
CA ALA A 261 4.65 3.88 12.78
C ALA A 261 3.38 4.15 13.60
N VAL A 262 2.47 3.16 13.62
CA VAL A 262 1.36 3.13 14.57
C VAL A 262 1.88 2.57 15.88
N ASN A 263 1.67 3.31 16.96
CA ASN A 263 2.05 2.90 18.32
C ASN A 263 0.79 2.63 19.15
N ARG A 264 0.88 1.62 20.01
CA ARG A 264 -0.15 1.28 21.00
C ARG A 264 0.31 1.63 22.40
N ASN A 265 -0.54 2.32 23.14
CA ASN A 265 -0.37 2.50 24.58
C ASN A 265 -1.03 1.31 25.31
N PRO A 266 -0.24 0.40 25.93
CA PRO A 266 -0.81 -0.75 26.61
C PRO A 266 -1.66 -0.38 27.84
N ALA A 267 -1.32 0.73 28.54
CA ALA A 267 -2.01 1.14 29.76
C ALA A 267 -3.47 1.59 29.52
N SER A 268 -3.78 2.12 28.32
CA SER A 268 -5.13 2.54 27.95
C SER A 268 -5.85 1.56 27.03
N CYS A 269 -5.25 0.39 26.76
CA CYS A 269 -5.80 -0.61 25.86
C CYS A 269 -6.74 -1.57 26.61
N SER A 270 -7.99 -1.69 26.14
CA SER A 270 -8.99 -2.61 26.73
C SER A 270 -8.85 -4.07 26.24
N GLY A 271 -7.90 -4.39 25.36
CA GLY A 271 -7.70 -5.75 24.83
C GLY A 271 -8.83 -6.25 23.90
N CYS A 272 -9.70 -5.38 23.40
CA CYS A 272 -10.92 -5.77 22.65
C CYS A 272 -10.68 -6.38 21.25
N GLY A 273 -9.44 -6.42 20.72
CA GLY A 273 -9.06 -7.01 19.42
C GLY A 273 -9.61 -6.34 18.16
N ARG A 274 -10.43 -5.27 18.26
CA ARG A 274 -11.05 -4.60 17.10
C ARG A 274 -10.02 -4.05 16.12
N CYS A 275 -8.88 -3.59 16.58
CA CYS A 275 -7.80 -3.07 15.74
C CYS A 275 -7.15 -4.17 14.88
N ALA A 276 -6.96 -5.37 15.41
CA ALA A 276 -6.46 -6.53 14.67
C ALA A 276 -7.51 -7.03 13.66
N ALA A 277 -8.78 -7.03 14.03
CA ALA A 277 -9.89 -7.39 13.14
C ALA A 277 -10.04 -6.41 11.96
N ALA A 278 -9.83 -5.11 12.19
CA ALA A 278 -9.90 -4.07 11.16
C ALA A 278 -8.66 -4.02 10.24
N CYS A 279 -7.56 -4.70 10.59
CA CYS A 279 -6.32 -4.64 9.83
C CYS A 279 -6.42 -5.43 8.52
N PRO A 280 -6.31 -4.80 7.33
CA PRO A 280 -6.37 -5.52 6.04
C PRO A 280 -5.19 -6.47 5.86
N SER A 281 -4.04 -6.17 6.48
CA SER A 281 -2.85 -7.04 6.49
C SER A 281 -2.86 -8.09 7.62
N ARG A 282 -3.94 -8.18 8.41
CA ARG A 282 -4.09 -9.15 9.51
C ARG A 282 -2.94 -9.15 10.53
N ILE A 283 -2.34 -7.99 10.77
CA ILE A 283 -1.29 -7.84 11.78
C ILE A 283 -1.93 -7.93 13.17
N PRO A 284 -1.36 -8.66 14.14
CA PRO A 284 -1.81 -8.66 15.55
C PRO A 284 -1.42 -7.32 16.21
N VAL A 285 -2.26 -6.30 15.96
CA VAL A 285 -2.04 -4.91 16.41
C VAL A 285 -2.12 -4.80 17.92
N ASP A 286 -2.99 -5.60 18.53
CA ASP A 286 -3.26 -5.68 19.97
C ASP A 286 -2.11 -6.30 20.78
N GLU A 287 -1.22 -7.06 20.14
CA GLU A 287 -0.06 -7.68 20.79
C GLU A 287 1.20 -6.79 20.73
N ARG A 288 1.27 -5.84 19.81
CA ARG A 288 2.49 -5.07 19.51
C ARG A 288 2.41 -3.66 20.09
N LYS A 289 3.52 -3.17 20.69
CA LYS A 289 3.64 -1.77 21.14
C LYS A 289 3.86 -0.81 19.96
N ARG A 290 4.62 -1.24 18.93
CA ARG A 290 4.91 -0.46 17.71
C ARG A 290 4.76 -1.36 16.49
N LEU A 291 3.99 -0.88 15.48
CA LEU A 291 3.81 -1.56 14.20
C LEU A 291 4.85 -1.08 13.20
N SER A 292 6.01 -1.71 13.21
CA SER A 292 7.13 -1.42 12.29
C SER A 292 7.39 -2.53 11.27
N GLY A 293 6.59 -3.61 11.26
CA GLY A 293 6.78 -4.74 10.36
C GLY A 293 6.52 -4.41 8.87
N PRO A 294 7.08 -5.19 7.92
CA PRO A 294 7.02 -4.91 6.48
C PRO A 294 5.60 -5.03 5.89
N GLU A 295 4.67 -5.66 6.61
CA GLU A 295 3.29 -5.87 6.14
C GLU A 295 2.36 -4.67 6.43
N CYS A 296 2.79 -3.69 7.25
CA CYS A 296 1.96 -2.54 7.58
C CYS A 296 1.87 -1.56 6.41
N MET A 297 0.68 -1.40 5.84
CA MET A 297 0.42 -0.48 4.72
C MET A 297 0.24 0.98 5.14
N GLY A 298 0.21 1.29 6.45
CA GLY A 298 -0.03 2.65 6.92
C GLY A 298 -1.47 3.17 6.70
N CYS A 299 -2.43 2.30 6.43
CA CYS A 299 -3.82 2.66 6.10
C CYS A 299 -4.64 3.26 7.25
N THR A 300 -4.14 3.20 8.49
CA THR A 300 -4.75 3.75 9.72
C THR A 300 -6.15 3.22 10.09
N GLU A 301 -6.63 2.16 9.44
CA GLU A 301 -7.93 1.51 9.75
C GLU A 301 -7.96 1.01 11.21
N CYS A 302 -6.85 0.48 11.74
CA CYS A 302 -6.73 0.06 13.13
C CYS A 302 -6.87 1.22 14.12
N VAL A 303 -6.38 2.42 13.78
CA VAL A 303 -6.51 3.63 14.60
C VAL A 303 -7.96 4.06 14.67
N SER A 304 -8.66 4.06 13.52
CA SER A 304 -10.09 4.40 13.45
C SER A 304 -11.00 3.40 14.15
N ALA A 305 -10.61 2.12 14.19
CA ALA A 305 -11.39 1.06 14.80
C ALA A 305 -11.22 0.96 16.33
N CYS A 306 -10.27 1.73 16.92
CA CYS A 306 -9.96 1.64 18.33
C CYS A 306 -10.92 2.47 19.21
N PRO A 307 -11.80 1.86 20.02
CA PRO A 307 -12.73 2.60 20.85
C PRO A 307 -12.03 3.31 22.03
N SER A 308 -10.98 2.70 22.58
CA SER A 308 -10.19 3.27 23.69
C SER A 308 -9.18 4.33 23.24
N ARG A 309 -9.07 4.64 21.91
CA ARG A 309 -8.11 5.60 21.35
C ARG A 309 -6.68 5.40 21.83
N CYS A 310 -6.31 4.13 22.10
CA CYS A 310 -4.97 3.77 22.59
C CYS A 310 -3.93 3.64 21.45
N LEU A 311 -4.32 3.88 20.18
CA LEU A 311 -3.45 3.85 19.01
C LEU A 311 -3.22 5.27 18.50
N ASP A 312 -1.95 5.61 18.31
CA ASP A 312 -1.52 6.87 17.72
C ASP A 312 -0.48 6.64 16.59
N ILE A 313 -0.35 7.62 15.71
CA ILE A 313 0.69 7.62 14.69
C ILE A 313 1.85 8.46 15.24
N ARG A 314 3.07 7.93 15.14
CA ARG A 314 4.27 8.64 15.57
C ARG A 314 5.30 8.71 14.45
N PHE A 315 5.96 9.85 14.37
CA PHE A 315 7.12 10.08 13.53
C PHE A 315 8.37 10.12 14.41
N GLY A 316 9.36 9.32 14.08
CA GLY A 316 10.60 9.18 14.84
C GLY A 316 10.65 7.90 15.69
N TYR A 317 11.76 7.73 16.39
CA TYR A 317 12.06 6.57 17.20
C TYR A 317 12.18 7.00 18.69
N GLY A 318 11.86 6.09 19.59
CA GLY A 318 12.01 6.32 21.03
C GLY A 318 10.91 7.17 21.67
N THR A 319 11.20 7.74 22.84
CA THR A 319 10.26 8.48 23.69
C THR A 319 9.92 9.87 23.17
N GLY A 320 10.82 10.48 22.39
CA GLY A 320 10.65 11.81 21.77
C GLY A 320 9.89 11.81 20.43
N ALA A 321 9.34 10.67 19.99
CA ALA A 321 8.66 10.56 18.70
C ALA A 321 7.43 11.49 18.64
N LEU A 322 7.38 12.34 17.60
CA LEU A 322 6.31 13.32 17.37
C LEU A 322 4.99 12.58 17.09
N ARG A 323 3.92 12.96 17.78
CA ARG A 323 2.57 12.47 17.48
C ARG A 323 2.03 13.17 16.25
N LEU A 324 1.54 12.37 15.30
CA LEU A 324 0.89 12.86 14.08
C LEU A 324 -0.62 12.59 14.15
N PRO A 325 -1.43 13.42 13.46
CA PRO A 325 -2.85 13.14 13.30
C PRO A 325 -3.08 11.85 12.52
N ALA A 326 -4.26 11.25 12.65
CA ALA A 326 -4.60 9.99 12.00
C ALA A 326 -4.51 10.03 10.47
N TRP A 327 -4.61 11.22 9.86
CA TRP A 327 -4.45 11.46 8.43
C TRP A 327 -2.99 11.73 8.00
N GLY A 328 -2.03 11.78 8.94
CA GLY A 328 -0.63 12.17 8.67
C GLY A 328 0.09 11.29 7.64
N ILE A 329 -0.16 9.97 7.65
CA ILE A 329 0.42 9.08 6.63
C ILE A 329 -0.20 9.34 5.26
N ALA A 330 -1.52 9.59 5.18
CA ALA A 330 -2.21 9.93 3.94
C ALA A 330 -1.66 11.23 3.35
N ALA A 331 -1.58 12.28 4.17
CA ALA A 331 -1.04 13.57 3.76
C ALA A 331 0.42 13.48 3.31
N GLY A 332 1.26 12.77 4.06
CA GLY A 332 2.66 12.54 3.67
C GLY A 332 2.78 11.82 2.33
N THR A 333 1.95 10.78 2.11
CA THR A 333 1.92 10.04 0.84
C THR A 333 1.52 10.94 -0.34
N LEU A 334 0.45 11.73 -0.18
CA LEU A 334 -0.01 12.67 -1.22
C LEU A 334 0.98 13.80 -1.46
N LEU A 335 1.61 14.32 -0.41
CA LEU A 335 2.62 15.36 -0.53
C LEU A 335 3.84 14.88 -1.32
N ILE A 336 4.35 13.67 -1.02
CA ILE A 336 5.47 13.07 -1.77
C ILE A 336 5.08 12.86 -3.23
N LEU A 337 3.84 12.41 -3.50
CA LEU A 337 3.33 12.25 -4.86
C LEU A 337 3.30 13.60 -5.60
N LEU A 338 2.73 14.64 -4.99
CA LEU A 338 2.60 15.96 -5.62
C LEU A 338 3.96 16.63 -5.84
N ILE A 339 4.88 16.55 -4.87
CA ILE A 339 6.24 17.09 -5.01
C ILE A 339 6.99 16.33 -6.10
N GLY A 340 6.94 14.99 -6.11
CA GLY A 340 7.62 14.19 -7.12
C GLY A 340 7.07 14.42 -8.52
N TYR A 341 5.75 14.53 -8.66
CA TYR A 341 5.10 14.89 -9.92
C TYR A 341 5.52 16.30 -10.39
N ALA A 342 5.41 17.30 -9.52
CA ALA A 342 5.79 18.67 -9.85
C ALA A 342 7.27 18.75 -10.24
N ALA A 343 8.17 18.12 -9.50
CA ALA A 343 9.59 18.07 -9.83
C ALA A 343 9.83 17.46 -11.22
N ALA A 344 9.16 16.34 -11.55
CA ALA A 344 9.30 15.71 -12.85
C ALA A 344 8.79 16.59 -14.00
N VAL A 345 7.67 17.28 -13.81
CA VAL A 345 7.14 18.24 -14.80
C VAL A 345 8.09 19.41 -15.00
N PHE A 346 8.58 20.01 -13.92
CA PHE A 346 9.52 21.16 -14.01
C PHE A 346 10.87 20.79 -14.63
N THR A 347 11.33 19.55 -14.42
CA THR A 347 12.60 19.07 -15.00
C THR A 347 12.45 18.43 -16.37
N GLY A 348 11.22 18.37 -16.93
CA GLY A 348 10.95 17.73 -18.23
C GLY A 348 11.02 16.20 -18.22
N HIS A 349 10.96 15.56 -17.04
CA HIS A 349 11.07 14.10 -16.89
C HIS A 349 9.70 13.42 -16.63
N TRP A 350 8.60 14.05 -17.08
CA TRP A 350 7.26 13.47 -16.94
C TRP A 350 6.74 12.88 -18.26
N GLU A 351 6.99 13.55 -19.39
CA GLU A 351 6.52 13.11 -20.70
C GLU A 351 7.67 12.58 -21.53
N ALA A 352 7.42 11.51 -22.28
CA ALA A 352 8.37 10.98 -23.25
C ALA A 352 8.15 11.66 -24.61
N ASP A 353 9.22 12.16 -25.20
CA ASP A 353 9.18 12.76 -26.54
C ASP A 353 9.36 11.65 -27.62
N LEU A 354 8.34 10.79 -27.75
CA LEU A 354 8.35 9.68 -28.69
C LEU A 354 7.46 9.99 -29.91
N PRO A 355 8.01 9.96 -31.15
CA PRO A 355 7.22 10.18 -32.35
C PRO A 355 6.15 9.10 -32.51
N PRO A 356 4.87 9.46 -32.77
CA PRO A 356 3.79 8.48 -32.93
C PRO A 356 4.02 7.48 -34.06
N GLN A 357 4.76 7.89 -35.09
CA GLN A 357 5.12 7.03 -36.22
C GLN A 357 5.99 5.84 -35.78
N MET A 358 6.92 6.06 -34.86
CA MET A 358 7.77 5.00 -34.31
C MET A 358 6.92 3.96 -33.58
N ILE A 359 5.96 4.39 -32.77
CA ILE A 359 5.07 3.50 -32.01
C ILE A 359 4.17 2.70 -32.97
N ARG A 360 3.64 3.36 -34.00
CA ARG A 360 2.80 2.71 -35.02
C ARG A 360 3.53 1.57 -35.75
N MET A 361 4.82 1.72 -36.03
CA MET A 361 5.65 0.72 -36.70
C MET A 361 5.75 -0.60 -35.91
N PHE A 362 5.62 -0.55 -34.57
CA PHE A 362 5.77 -1.72 -33.68
C PHE A 362 4.45 -2.25 -33.11
N LEU A 363 3.31 -1.61 -33.43
CA LEU A 363 1.99 -2.09 -33.04
C LEU A 363 1.38 -3.08 -34.06
N ASN A 364 1.81 -3.00 -35.32
CA ASN A 364 1.45 -3.93 -36.38
C ASN A 364 2.45 -5.09 -36.43
#